data_8644521e127bb25a4a3b095dd7863779
#
_entry.id   8644521e127bb25a4a3b095dd7863779
#
_cell.length_a   1.000
_cell.length_b   1.000
_cell.length_c   1.000
_cell.angle_alpha   90.00
_cell.angle_beta   90.00
_cell.angle_gamma   90.00
#
_symmetry.space_group_name_H-M   'P 1'
#
loop_
_entity.id
_entity.type
_entity.pdbx_description
1 polymer ?
#
loop_
_entity_poly.entity_id
_entity_poly.type
_entity_poly.pdbx_seq_one_letter_code
_entity_poly.pdbx_strand_id
1 'polypeptide(L)'
;FERDGQNLFARAPVPMCTAALGGEIEMPTIDGGRTRISVPEGSQTGKQLRLKGKGMPSLRSGHTGDLYVEIFVETPRNLSARQKEMLREFSDDCCEKTNPEHQGFISRVKRFFDAGADAS
;
A
#
# COMPACT_ATOMS: atom_id res chain seq x y z
N PHE A 1 -12.70 11.16 -3.79
CA PHE A 1 -12.39 10.74 -5.17
C PHE A 1 -11.97 11.94 -6.00
N GLU A 2 -10.89 11.81 -6.73
CA GLU A 2 -10.51 12.75 -7.75
C GLU A 2 -10.95 12.23 -9.10
N ARG A 3 -11.20 13.12 -10.04
CA ARG A 3 -11.72 12.76 -11.36
C ARG A 3 -10.77 13.23 -12.47
N ASP A 4 -10.52 12.35 -13.42
CA ASP A 4 -9.82 12.67 -14.66
C ASP A 4 -10.62 12.06 -15.82
N GLY A 5 -11.38 12.91 -16.53
CA GLY A 5 -12.32 12.43 -17.53
C GLY A 5 -13.38 11.56 -16.87
N GLN A 6 -13.48 10.30 -17.29
CA GLN A 6 -14.41 9.32 -16.72
C GLN A 6 -13.74 8.43 -15.68
N ASN A 7 -12.44 8.54 -15.51
CA ASN A 7 -11.72 7.78 -14.52
C ASN A 7 -11.76 8.48 -13.16
N LEU A 8 -11.86 7.69 -12.13
CA LEU A 8 -11.83 8.16 -10.75
C LEU A 8 -10.53 7.69 -10.09
N PHE A 9 -10.02 8.51 -9.19
CA PHE A 9 -8.83 8.22 -8.43
C PHE A 9 -9.14 8.38 -6.95
N ALA A 10 -8.76 7.39 -6.17
CA ALA A 10 -8.96 7.40 -4.74
C ALA A 10 -7.72 6.88 -4.04
N ARG A 11 -7.50 7.36 -2.82
CA ARG A 11 -6.43 6.89 -1.97
C ARG A 11 -7.07 6.16 -0.80
N ALA A 12 -6.73 4.88 -0.62
CA ALA A 12 -7.33 4.05 0.41
C ALA A 12 -6.30 3.68 1.47
N PRO A 13 -6.54 4.06 2.74
CA PRO A 13 -5.69 3.56 3.82
C PRO A 13 -5.97 2.07 4.03
N VAL A 14 -4.91 1.29 4.10
CA VAL A 14 -4.98 -0.16 4.28
C VAL A 14 -4.20 -0.52 5.54
N PRO A 15 -4.79 -1.30 6.46
CA PRO A 15 -4.06 -1.72 7.64
C PRO A 15 -2.76 -2.45 7.28
N MET A 16 -1.73 -2.21 8.05
CA MET A 16 -0.42 -2.82 7.82
C MET A 16 -0.49 -4.34 7.69
N CYS A 17 -1.27 -4.99 8.53
CA CYS A 17 -1.41 -6.45 8.50
C CYS A 17 -2.07 -6.94 7.21
N THR A 18 -3.08 -6.22 6.72
CA THR A 18 -3.73 -6.56 5.45
C THR A 18 -2.77 -6.39 4.28
N ALA A 19 -1.98 -5.33 4.28
CA ALA A 19 -0.97 -5.12 3.24
C ALA A 19 0.12 -6.19 3.27
N ALA A 20 0.53 -6.61 4.45
CA ALA A 20 1.60 -7.60 4.61
C ALA A 20 1.14 -9.02 4.26
N LEU A 21 -0.04 -9.40 4.73
CA LEU A 21 -0.57 -10.75 4.56
C LEU A 21 -1.40 -10.94 3.30
N GLY A 22 -1.83 -9.85 2.70
CA GLY A 22 -2.85 -9.89 1.66
C GLY A 22 -4.24 -10.00 2.29
N GLY A 23 -5.25 -9.62 1.55
CA GLY A 23 -6.62 -9.67 2.00
C GLY A 23 -7.52 -8.85 1.11
N GLU A 24 -8.69 -8.50 1.65
CA GLU A 24 -9.66 -7.70 0.92
C GLU A 24 -10.05 -6.48 1.75
N ILE A 25 -10.31 -5.38 1.07
CA ILE A 25 -10.91 -4.19 1.68
C ILE A 25 -12.20 -3.86 0.94
N GLU A 26 -13.17 -3.29 1.64
CA GLU A 26 -14.38 -2.80 1.02
C GLU A 26 -14.26 -1.30 0.77
N MET A 27 -14.75 -0.87 -0.37
CA MET A 27 -14.73 0.52 -0.76
C MET A 27 -16.09 0.92 -1.34
N PRO A 28 -16.65 2.07 -0.90
CA PRO A 28 -17.90 2.54 -1.51
C PRO A 28 -17.61 2.96 -2.95
N THR A 29 -18.58 2.70 -3.83
CA THR A 29 -18.53 3.11 -5.21
C THR A 29 -19.43 4.34 -5.43
N ILE A 30 -19.21 5.04 -6.54
CA ILE A 30 -19.92 6.28 -6.81
C ILE A 30 -21.42 6.08 -7.04
N ASP A 31 -21.82 4.87 -7.42
CA ASP A 31 -23.22 4.52 -7.60
C ASP A 31 -23.96 4.18 -6.31
N GLY A 32 -23.32 4.33 -5.17
CA GLY A 32 -23.88 4.03 -3.87
C GLY A 32 -23.70 2.60 -3.40
N GLY A 33 -23.10 1.75 -4.22
CA GLY A 33 -22.79 0.38 -3.86
C GLY A 33 -21.45 0.25 -3.13
N ARG A 34 -21.02 -0.99 -2.98
CA ARG A 34 -19.72 -1.32 -2.41
C ARG A 34 -19.00 -2.32 -3.31
N THR A 35 -17.70 -2.23 -3.35
CA THR A 35 -16.88 -3.19 -4.07
C THR A 35 -15.79 -3.69 -3.15
N ARG A 36 -15.38 -4.94 -3.37
CA ARG A 36 -14.26 -5.53 -2.65
C ARG A 36 -13.03 -5.42 -3.51
N ILE A 37 -11.94 -5.02 -2.87
CA ILE A 37 -10.66 -4.87 -3.55
C ILE A 37 -9.71 -5.89 -2.94
N SER A 38 -9.12 -6.74 -3.79
CA SER A 38 -8.09 -7.66 -3.36
C SER A 38 -6.77 -6.93 -3.21
N VAL A 39 -6.20 -7.00 -2.01
CA VAL A 39 -4.90 -6.41 -1.71
C VAL A 39 -3.86 -7.53 -1.76
N PRO A 40 -2.93 -7.50 -2.72
CA PRO A 40 -1.91 -8.54 -2.79
C PRO A 40 -0.98 -8.53 -1.58
N GLU A 41 -0.50 -9.71 -1.22
CA GLU A 41 0.47 -9.87 -0.15
C GLU A 41 1.73 -9.04 -0.43
N GLY A 42 2.22 -8.33 0.59
CA GLY A 42 3.41 -7.50 0.47
C GLY A 42 3.18 -6.17 -0.24
N SER A 43 1.92 -5.72 -0.35
CA SER A 43 1.60 -4.44 -0.99
C SER A 43 2.23 -3.26 -0.24
N GLN A 44 2.80 -2.34 -1.00
CA GLN A 44 3.46 -1.16 -0.47
C GLN A 44 2.61 0.10 -0.72
N THR A 45 2.88 1.15 0.06
CA THR A 45 2.28 2.46 -0.18
C THR A 45 2.63 2.92 -1.60
N GLY A 46 1.64 3.46 -2.30
CA GLY A 46 1.81 3.93 -3.67
C GLY A 46 1.38 2.94 -4.73
N LYS A 47 1.11 1.69 -4.36
CA LYS A 47 0.63 0.71 -5.32
C LYS A 47 -0.77 1.09 -5.79
N GLN A 48 -0.97 1.09 -7.11
CA GLN A 48 -2.27 1.36 -7.70
C GLN A 48 -2.97 0.07 -8.10
N LEU A 49 -4.25 0.00 -7.77
CA LEU A 49 -5.14 -1.08 -8.18
C LEU A 49 -6.20 -0.50 -9.08
N ARG A 50 -6.47 -1.17 -10.20
CA ARG A 50 -7.48 -0.72 -11.17
C ARG A 50 -8.74 -1.54 -11.01
N LEU A 51 -9.87 -0.85 -10.84
CA LEU A 51 -11.19 -1.46 -10.82
C LEU A 51 -11.90 -1.08 -12.11
N LYS A 52 -11.92 -2.01 -13.04
CA LYS A 52 -12.48 -1.78 -14.36
C LYS A 52 -13.99 -1.55 -14.27
N GLY A 53 -14.45 -0.48 -14.92
CA GLY A 53 -15.87 -0.16 -14.98
C GLY A 53 -16.46 0.43 -13.71
N LYS A 54 -15.65 0.85 -12.75
CA LYS A 54 -16.12 1.47 -11.48
C LYS A 54 -15.91 2.98 -11.42
N GLY A 55 -15.54 3.60 -12.53
CA GLY A 55 -15.40 5.05 -12.65
C GLY A 55 -16.73 5.73 -12.95
N MET A 56 -16.65 6.91 -13.56
CA MET A 56 -17.82 7.70 -13.95
C MET A 56 -18.45 7.17 -15.22
N PRO A 57 -19.79 7.07 -15.27
CA PRO A 57 -20.48 6.74 -16.51
C PRO A 57 -20.43 7.93 -17.48
N SER A 58 -20.34 7.64 -18.78
CA SER A 58 -20.46 8.65 -19.81
C SER A 58 -21.87 8.69 -20.35
N LEU A 59 -22.49 9.88 -20.34
CA LEU A 59 -23.81 10.06 -20.91
C LEU A 59 -23.81 10.01 -22.44
N ARG A 60 -22.65 10.26 -23.07
CA ARG A 60 -22.54 10.31 -24.52
C ARG A 60 -22.20 8.96 -25.14
N SER A 61 -21.28 8.23 -24.56
CA SER A 61 -20.76 7.00 -25.16
C SER A 61 -21.30 5.73 -24.53
N GLY A 62 -21.97 5.83 -23.38
CA GLY A 62 -22.42 4.66 -22.64
C GLY A 62 -21.29 3.89 -21.95
N HIS A 63 -20.06 4.34 -22.07
CA HIS A 63 -18.92 3.72 -21.40
C HIS A 63 -18.79 4.23 -19.97
N THR A 64 -18.38 3.35 -19.09
CA THR A 64 -18.01 3.70 -17.72
C THR A 64 -16.50 3.66 -17.61
N GLY A 65 -15.91 4.70 -17.03
CA GLY A 65 -14.48 4.74 -16.79
C GLY A 65 -14.08 3.77 -15.69
N ASP A 66 -12.83 3.84 -15.30
CA ASP A 66 -12.27 2.94 -14.28
C ASP A 66 -12.02 3.69 -12.98
N LEU A 67 -11.98 2.96 -11.89
CA LEU A 67 -11.57 3.48 -10.59
C LEU A 67 -10.14 3.00 -10.30
N TYR A 68 -9.25 3.94 -10.05
CA TYR A 68 -7.88 3.67 -9.66
C TYR A 68 -7.74 3.94 -8.17
N VAL A 69 -7.30 2.94 -7.43
CA VAL A 69 -7.12 3.04 -5.99
C VAL A 69 -5.64 2.95 -5.67
N GLU A 70 -5.13 4.02 -5.07
CA GLU A 70 -3.76 4.05 -4.57
C GLU A 70 -3.77 3.57 -3.12
N ILE A 71 -2.97 2.56 -2.83
CA ILE A 71 -2.85 2.02 -1.48
C ILE A 71 -1.96 2.91 -0.64
N PHE A 72 -2.43 3.26 0.55
CA PHE A 72 -1.66 3.89 1.60
C PHE A 72 -1.61 2.95 2.79
N VAL A 73 -0.43 2.39 3.08
CA VAL A 73 -0.28 1.45 4.19
C VAL A 73 -0.23 2.20 5.50
N GLU A 74 -1.22 1.96 6.35
CA GLU A 74 -1.32 2.63 7.64
C GLU A 74 -0.54 1.87 8.70
N THR A 75 0.39 2.56 9.36
CA THR A 75 1.10 2.02 10.51
C THR A 75 0.17 2.02 11.72
N PRO A 76 0.03 0.90 12.43
CA PRO A 76 -0.86 0.83 13.58
C PRO A 76 -0.42 1.76 14.70
N ARG A 77 -1.41 2.37 15.36
CA ARG A 77 -1.22 3.29 16.50
C ARG A 77 -2.05 2.82 17.68
N ASN A 78 -1.81 3.41 18.84
CA ASN A 78 -2.55 3.11 20.07
C ASN A 78 -2.51 1.62 20.43
N LEU A 79 -1.32 1.05 20.34
CA LEU A 79 -1.11 -0.38 20.56
C LEU A 79 -1.23 -0.73 22.04
N SER A 80 -1.94 -1.84 22.32
CA SER A 80 -1.96 -2.42 23.67
C SER A 80 -0.59 -3.05 23.99
N ALA A 81 -0.37 -3.38 25.27
CA ALA A 81 0.88 -4.04 25.70
C ALA A 81 1.09 -5.37 24.95
N ARG A 82 0.00 -6.13 24.78
CA ARG A 82 0.05 -7.41 24.06
C ARG A 82 0.37 -7.20 22.58
N GLN A 83 -0.23 -6.19 21.95
CA GLN A 83 0.03 -5.89 20.55
C GLN A 83 1.48 -5.49 20.32
N LYS A 84 2.04 -4.70 21.23
CA LYS A 84 3.46 -4.33 21.17
C LYS A 84 4.36 -5.56 21.29
N GLU A 85 4.01 -6.47 22.19
CA GLU A 85 4.76 -7.72 22.38
C GLU A 85 4.73 -8.58 21.12
N MET A 86 3.55 -8.73 20.50
CA MET A 86 3.41 -9.48 19.25
C MET A 86 4.25 -8.87 18.12
N LEU A 87 4.27 -7.54 18.02
CA LEU A 87 5.10 -6.86 17.02
C LEU A 87 6.58 -7.02 17.30
N ARG A 88 7.01 -7.03 18.56
CA ARG A 88 8.40 -7.29 18.91
C ARG A 88 8.82 -8.69 18.50
N GLU A 89 7.97 -9.68 18.77
CA GLU A 89 8.22 -11.07 18.34
C GLU A 89 8.35 -11.15 16.83
N PHE A 90 7.45 -10.49 16.10
CA PHE A 90 7.50 -10.44 14.66
C PHE A 90 8.80 -9.77 14.18
N SER A 91 9.18 -8.65 14.80
CA SER A 91 10.40 -7.91 14.44
C SER A 91 11.65 -8.76 14.66
N ASP A 92 11.69 -9.51 15.75
CA ASP A 92 12.82 -10.38 16.07
C ASP A 92 12.97 -11.54 15.08
N ASP A 93 11.85 -11.98 14.51
CA ASP A 93 11.82 -13.05 13.50
C ASP A 93 12.14 -12.55 12.10
N CYS A 94 12.11 -11.24 11.85
CA CYS A 94 12.38 -10.67 10.54
C CYS A 94 13.84 -10.88 10.13
N CYS A 95 14.04 -11.14 8.82
CA CYS A 95 15.34 -11.27 8.21
C CYS A 95 15.48 -10.26 7.06
N GLU A 96 16.62 -10.28 6.39
CA GLU A 96 16.89 -9.38 5.26
C GLU A 96 15.84 -9.48 4.15
N LYS A 97 15.29 -10.68 3.95
CA LYS A 97 14.25 -10.91 2.93
C LYS A 97 12.92 -10.27 3.31
N THR A 98 12.66 -10.10 4.60
CA THR A 98 11.41 -9.51 5.09
C THR A 98 11.39 -8.00 4.86
N ASN A 99 12.52 -7.34 5.04
CA ASN A 99 12.66 -5.89 4.87
C ASN A 99 13.81 -5.56 3.90
N PRO A 100 13.68 -5.93 2.61
CA PRO A 100 14.77 -5.76 1.65
C PRO A 100 15.14 -4.31 1.39
N GLU A 101 14.18 -3.39 1.43
CA GLU A 101 14.44 -1.97 1.21
C GLU A 101 15.29 -1.36 2.32
N HIS A 102 15.01 -1.74 3.56
CA HIS A 102 15.78 -1.31 4.71
C HIS A 102 17.22 -1.83 4.62
N GLN A 103 17.38 -3.11 4.33
CA GLN A 103 18.70 -3.72 4.20
C GLN A 103 19.49 -3.13 3.02
N GLY A 104 18.83 -2.88 1.91
CA GLY A 104 19.44 -2.23 0.76
C GLY A 104 19.94 -0.82 1.08
N PHE A 105 19.14 -0.07 1.83
CA PHE A 105 19.51 1.28 2.27
C PHE A 105 20.75 1.26 3.19
N ILE A 106 20.74 0.39 4.20
CA ILE A 106 21.86 0.26 5.14
C ILE A 106 23.14 -0.14 4.39
N SER A 107 23.05 -1.08 3.45
CA SER A 107 24.21 -1.50 2.66
C SER A 107 24.78 -0.36 1.82
N ARG A 108 23.93 0.48 1.23
CA ARG A 108 24.37 1.63 0.43
C ARG A 108 25.03 2.69 1.29
N VAL A 109 24.48 2.99 2.46
CA VAL A 109 25.06 3.94 3.40
C VAL A 109 26.42 3.45 3.88
N LYS A 110 26.53 2.18 4.22
CA LYS A 110 27.77 1.57 4.67
C LYS A 110 28.85 1.67 3.59
N ARG A 111 28.51 1.37 2.34
CA ARG A 111 29.45 1.49 1.21
C ARG A 111 29.92 2.93 1.01
N PHE A 112 29.02 3.88 1.18
CA PHE A 112 29.34 5.29 1.07
C PHE A 112 30.40 5.72 2.12
N PHE A 113 30.23 5.30 3.38
CA PHE A 113 31.18 5.61 4.43
C PHE A 113 32.52 4.90 4.22
N ASP A 114 32.51 3.65 3.79
CA ASP A 114 33.73 2.91 3.49
C ASP A 114 34.52 3.56 2.35
N ALA A 115 33.83 3.97 1.29
CA ALA A 115 34.46 4.69 0.18
C ALA A 115 35.01 6.05 0.62
N GLY A 116 34.32 6.76 1.50
CA GLY A 116 34.78 8.02 2.06
C GLY A 116 36.03 7.85 2.93
N ALA A 117 36.11 6.76 3.69
CA ALA A 117 37.27 6.44 4.50
C ALA A 117 38.50 6.13 3.63
N ASP A 118 38.28 5.44 2.51
CA ASP A 118 39.36 5.12 1.56
C ASP A 118 39.86 6.34 0.81
N ALA A 119 39.03 7.37 0.67
CA ALA A 119 39.37 8.60 -0.04
C ALA A 119 40.16 9.58 0.79
N SER A 120 40.29 9.37 2.09
CA SER A 120 40.97 10.28 2.98
C SER A 120 42.45 9.89 3.25
#